data_6543bbd6446546380b9b6878e37d4b2c
#
_entry.id   6543bbd6446546380b9b6878e37d4b2c
#
_cell.length_a   1.000
_cell.length_b   1.000
_cell.length_c   1.000
_cell.angle_alpha   90.00
_cell.angle_beta   90.00
_cell.angle_gamma   90.00
#
_symmetry.space_group_name_H-M   'P 1'
#
loop_
_entity.id
_entity.type
_entity.pdbx_description
1 polymer ?
#
loop_
_entity_poly.entity_id
_entity_poly.type
_entity_poly.pdbx_seq_one_letter_code
_entity_poly.pdbx_strand_id
1 'polypeptide(L)'
;MLEADGWVLVRTRGSHRQYKHPVKLGLVTVPGKPGDDLAPENIEHYSETGRVEVMKKYLIVIEPTQTGFSAYSPDLPGCVSTGRTREEVEQNMREAIAFHLDGLRQEGQAVPEPQTYSAYVELPA
;
A
#
# COMPACT_ATOMS: atom_id res chain seq x y z
N MET A 1 -18.40 -2.00 -1.38
CA MET A 1 -17.77 -1.19 -0.38
C MET A 1 -17.36 -2.03 0.80
N LEU A 2 -16.21 -1.70 1.37
CA LEU A 2 -15.67 -2.50 2.46
C LEU A 2 -16.61 -2.53 3.67
N GLU A 3 -17.18 -1.39 3.99
CA GLU A 3 -18.03 -1.33 5.17
C GLU A 3 -19.31 -2.13 5.00
N ALA A 4 -19.83 -2.20 3.78
CA ALA A 4 -21.01 -3.02 3.52
C ALA A 4 -20.72 -4.50 3.70
N ASP A 5 -19.47 -4.90 3.55
CA ASP A 5 -19.03 -6.29 3.73
C ASP A 5 -18.64 -6.59 5.17
N GLY A 6 -18.77 -5.64 6.07
CA GLY A 6 -18.42 -5.84 7.48
C GLY A 6 -17.02 -5.40 7.86
N TRP A 7 -16.29 -4.78 6.94
CA TRP A 7 -14.97 -4.26 7.26
C TRP A 7 -15.10 -2.97 8.05
N VAL A 8 -14.26 -2.81 9.03
CA VAL A 8 -14.32 -1.68 9.96
C VAL A 8 -13.03 -0.89 9.85
N LEU A 9 -13.16 0.43 9.75
CA LEU A 9 -12.02 1.33 9.74
C LEU A 9 -11.32 1.29 11.09
N VAL A 10 -10.01 0.99 11.09
CA VAL A 10 -9.27 0.88 12.33
C VAL A 10 -8.19 1.94 12.49
N ARG A 11 -7.67 2.47 11.40
CA ARG A 11 -6.71 3.56 11.49
C ARG A 11 -6.57 4.28 10.17
N THR A 12 -6.06 5.50 10.25
CA THR A 12 -5.84 6.35 9.10
C THR A 12 -4.47 7.00 9.21
N ARG A 13 -3.76 7.08 8.10
CA ARG A 13 -2.50 7.80 8.04
C ARG A 13 -2.44 8.52 6.71
N GLY A 14 -2.35 9.86 6.76
CA GLY A 14 -2.38 10.66 5.55
C GLY A 14 -3.64 10.41 4.76
N SER A 15 -3.50 10.06 3.50
CA SER A 15 -4.64 9.78 2.65
C SER A 15 -5.00 8.29 2.62
N HIS A 16 -4.38 7.47 3.46
CA HIS A 16 -4.64 6.04 3.46
C HIS A 16 -5.45 5.62 4.67
N ARG A 17 -6.33 4.65 4.47
CA ARG A 17 -7.21 4.11 5.50
C ARG A 17 -7.03 2.61 5.56
N GLN A 18 -7.08 2.08 6.78
CA GLN A 18 -6.97 0.65 6.99
C GLN A 18 -8.24 0.10 7.59
N TYR A 19 -8.66 -1.04 7.09
CA TYR A 19 -9.86 -1.72 7.51
C TYR A 19 -9.53 -3.13 7.97
N LYS A 20 -10.29 -3.59 8.94
CA LYS A 20 -10.16 -4.91 9.52
C LYS A 20 -11.53 -5.55 9.57
N HIS A 21 -11.59 -6.86 9.43
CA HIS A 21 -12.84 -7.60 9.49
C HIS A 21 -12.88 -8.45 10.75
N PRO A 22 -14.02 -8.52 11.43
CA PRO A 22 -14.10 -9.31 12.66
C PRO A 22 -13.92 -10.81 12.43
N VAL A 23 -14.23 -11.31 11.25
CA VAL A 23 -14.13 -12.74 10.95
C VAL A 23 -13.01 -13.04 9.95
N LYS A 24 -12.92 -12.25 8.89
CA LYS A 24 -11.93 -12.47 7.84
C LYS A 24 -10.57 -12.01 8.32
N LEU A 25 -9.55 -12.82 8.03
CA LEU A 25 -8.18 -12.44 8.35
C LEU A 25 -7.68 -11.42 7.34
N GLY A 26 -6.67 -10.67 7.75
CA GLY A 26 -6.01 -9.72 6.87
C GLY A 26 -6.35 -8.30 7.20
N LEU A 27 -5.74 -7.42 6.46
CA LEU A 27 -5.86 -5.99 6.63
C LEU A 27 -5.97 -5.37 5.25
N VAL A 28 -6.80 -4.36 5.12
CA VAL A 28 -6.97 -3.66 3.85
C VAL A 28 -6.52 -2.22 4.03
N THR A 29 -5.60 -1.79 3.19
CA THR A 29 -5.12 -0.42 3.16
C THR A 29 -5.50 0.18 1.82
N VAL A 30 -6.28 1.23 1.84
CA VAL A 30 -6.80 1.86 0.62
C VAL A 30 -6.53 3.35 0.68
N PRO A 31 -6.48 4.01 -0.49
CA PRO A 31 -6.32 5.45 -0.51
C PRO A 31 -7.57 6.14 0.01
N GLY A 32 -7.39 7.35 0.51
CA GLY A 32 -8.50 8.16 0.93
C GLY A 32 -9.26 8.77 -0.24
N LYS A 33 -9.92 9.87 0.02
CA LYS A 33 -10.72 10.52 -1.01
C LYS A 33 -9.84 11.03 -2.13
N PRO A 34 -10.33 10.98 -3.36
CA PRO A 34 -9.61 11.61 -4.46
C PRO A 34 -9.37 13.07 -4.15
N GLY A 35 -8.16 13.51 -4.41
CA GLY A 35 -7.80 14.89 -4.17
C GLY A 35 -7.28 15.18 -2.78
N ASP A 36 -7.33 14.20 -1.88
CA ASP A 36 -6.69 14.38 -0.59
C ASP A 36 -5.19 14.51 -0.79
N ASP A 37 -4.62 15.54 -0.21
CA ASP A 37 -3.19 15.74 -0.31
C ASP A 37 -2.48 14.97 0.77
N LEU A 38 -1.36 14.40 0.38
CA LEU A 38 -0.50 13.74 1.35
C LEU A 38 0.33 14.80 2.05
N ALA A 39 0.36 14.73 3.36
CA ALA A 39 1.23 15.61 4.11
C ALA A 39 2.66 15.15 3.90
N PRO A 40 3.52 16.00 3.34
CA PRO A 40 4.89 15.59 3.05
C PRO A 40 5.64 15.08 4.28
N GLU A 41 5.28 15.59 5.44
CA GLU A 41 5.96 15.18 6.66
C GLU A 41 5.71 13.73 7.00
N ASN A 42 4.70 13.10 6.40
CA ASN A 42 4.45 11.69 6.66
C ASN A 42 5.54 10.79 6.11
N ILE A 43 6.33 11.30 5.19
CA ILE A 43 7.37 10.52 4.55
C ILE A 43 8.63 10.50 5.39
N GLU A 44 8.84 11.54 6.16
CA GLU A 44 10.12 11.74 6.82
C GLU A 44 10.34 10.82 8.01
N HIS A 45 9.26 10.31 8.56
CA HIS A 45 9.35 9.57 9.81
C HIS A 45 10.02 8.22 9.67
N TYR A 46 10.08 7.70 8.46
CA TYR A 46 10.60 6.36 8.26
C TYR A 46 12.09 6.32 8.12
N SER A 47 12.73 7.45 7.91
CA SER A 47 14.16 7.50 7.75
C SER A 47 14.87 7.95 9.00
N GLU A 48 14.14 8.18 10.08
CA GLU A 48 14.73 8.82 11.24
C GLU A 48 15.10 7.89 12.37
N THR A 49 14.91 6.61 12.16
CA THR A 49 15.17 5.68 13.25
C THR A 49 16.64 5.58 13.59
N GLY A 50 17.51 5.98 12.66
CA GLY A 50 18.93 5.86 12.88
C GLY A 50 19.43 4.43 13.00
N ARG A 51 18.58 3.47 12.72
CA ARG A 51 18.93 2.07 12.80
C ARG A 51 19.28 1.54 11.43
N VAL A 52 20.21 0.58 11.42
CA VAL A 52 20.49 -0.14 10.21
C VAL A 52 19.34 -1.11 9.97
N GLU A 53 18.67 -0.92 8.87
CA GLU A 53 17.51 -1.73 8.55
C GLU A 53 17.81 -2.60 7.35
N VAL A 54 17.27 -3.82 7.38
CA VAL A 54 17.29 -4.67 6.21
C VAL A 54 16.22 -4.15 5.25
N MET A 55 16.66 -3.75 4.08
CA MET A 55 15.73 -3.23 3.09
C MET A 55 15.00 -4.37 2.43
N LYS A 56 13.68 -4.28 2.39
CA LYS A 56 12.84 -5.23 1.69
C LYS A 56 12.27 -4.56 0.45
N LYS A 57 12.25 -5.31 -0.63
CA LYS A 57 11.74 -4.78 -1.90
C LYS A 57 10.45 -5.53 -2.26
N TYR A 58 9.36 -4.83 -2.18
CA TYR A 58 8.06 -5.38 -2.60
C TYR A 58 7.79 -4.92 -4.02
N LEU A 59 7.47 -5.88 -4.87
CA LEU A 59 7.06 -5.55 -6.23
C LEU A 59 5.72 -4.87 -6.20
N ILE A 60 5.56 -3.80 -6.97
CA ILE A 60 4.26 -3.19 -7.18
C ILE A 60 3.91 -3.27 -8.65
N VAL A 61 2.62 -3.43 -8.92
CA VAL A 61 2.09 -3.45 -10.27
C VAL A 61 1.31 -2.17 -10.47
N ILE A 62 1.67 -1.43 -11.51
CA ILE A 62 1.06 -0.13 -11.80
C ILE A 62 0.31 -0.27 -13.10
N GLU A 63 -0.96 0.11 -13.09
CA GLU A 63 -1.82 0.00 -14.26
C GLU A 63 -2.50 1.33 -14.52
N PRO A 64 -2.62 1.72 -15.79
CA PRO A 64 -3.33 2.95 -16.11
C PRO A 64 -4.83 2.80 -15.87
N THR A 65 -5.43 3.90 -15.46
CA THR A 65 -6.87 3.99 -15.30
C THR A 65 -7.36 5.19 -16.12
N GLN A 66 -8.66 5.42 -16.09
CA GLN A 66 -9.22 6.55 -16.84
C GLN A 66 -8.71 7.90 -16.32
N THR A 67 -8.39 7.98 -15.05
CA THR A 67 -8.03 9.25 -14.44
C THR A 67 -6.59 9.30 -13.94
N GLY A 68 -5.81 8.24 -14.16
CA GLY A 68 -4.44 8.20 -13.70
C GLY A 68 -3.92 6.80 -13.66
N PHE A 69 -3.47 6.37 -12.48
CA PHE A 69 -2.87 5.05 -12.30
C PHE A 69 -3.35 4.45 -11.00
N SER A 70 -3.38 3.12 -10.96
CA SER A 70 -3.59 2.39 -9.71
C SER A 70 -2.44 1.41 -9.53
N ALA A 71 -2.20 1.02 -8.28
CA ALA A 71 -1.10 0.12 -7.97
C ALA A 71 -1.50 -0.83 -6.85
N TYR A 72 -0.91 -2.00 -6.89
CA TYR A 72 -1.05 -2.98 -5.82
C TYR A 72 0.25 -3.76 -5.70
N SER A 73 0.40 -4.49 -4.60
CA SER A 73 1.55 -5.37 -4.41
C SER A 73 1.07 -6.80 -4.30
N PRO A 74 1.55 -7.70 -5.19
CA PRO A 74 1.11 -9.10 -5.13
C PRO A 74 1.42 -9.79 -3.82
N ASP A 75 2.50 -9.40 -3.15
CA ASP A 75 2.89 -10.03 -1.89
C ASP A 75 2.17 -9.46 -0.68
N LEU A 76 1.42 -8.38 -0.87
CA LEU A 76 0.71 -7.72 0.23
C LEU A 76 -0.77 -7.61 -0.13
N PRO A 77 -1.54 -8.68 0.07
CA PRO A 77 -2.96 -8.64 -0.26
C PRO A 77 -3.67 -7.51 0.49
N GLY A 78 -4.52 -6.81 -0.22
CA GLY A 78 -5.29 -5.73 0.38
C GLY A 78 -4.59 -4.39 0.45
N CYS A 79 -3.41 -4.25 -0.12
CA CYS A 79 -2.68 -2.99 -0.10
C CYS A 79 -2.68 -2.38 -1.50
N VAL A 80 -3.41 -1.28 -1.67
CA VAL A 80 -3.57 -0.62 -2.97
C VAL A 80 -3.43 0.88 -2.81
N SER A 81 -3.09 1.55 -3.90
CA SER A 81 -3.08 3.00 -3.91
C SER A 81 -3.32 3.50 -5.33
N THR A 82 -3.49 4.81 -5.47
CA THR A 82 -3.73 5.45 -6.75
C THR A 82 -2.89 6.72 -6.86
N GLY A 83 -2.80 7.25 -8.06
CA GLY A 83 -2.12 8.51 -8.30
C GLY A 83 -2.47 9.01 -9.69
N ARG A 84 -2.20 10.28 -9.93
CA ARG A 84 -2.47 10.89 -11.22
C ARG A 84 -1.33 10.67 -12.21
N THR A 85 -0.12 10.51 -11.69
CA THR A 85 1.07 10.26 -12.49
C THR A 85 1.75 9.00 -11.97
N ARG A 86 2.70 8.50 -12.77
CA ARG A 86 3.44 7.32 -12.33
C ARG A 86 4.25 7.63 -11.07
N GLU A 87 4.87 8.80 -11.03
CA GLU A 87 5.65 9.19 -9.86
C GLU A 87 4.78 9.29 -8.61
N GLU A 88 3.59 9.86 -8.79
CA GLU A 88 2.68 10.02 -7.67
C GLU A 88 2.19 8.66 -7.14
N VAL A 89 1.80 7.76 -8.05
CA VAL A 89 1.29 6.47 -7.60
C VAL A 89 2.40 5.65 -6.96
N GLU A 90 3.64 5.78 -7.43
CA GLU A 90 4.76 5.09 -6.80
C GLU A 90 4.99 5.60 -5.39
N GLN A 91 4.97 6.91 -5.21
CA GLN A 91 5.15 7.50 -3.90
C GLN A 91 4.00 7.12 -2.97
N ASN A 92 2.78 7.21 -3.47
CA ASN A 92 1.61 6.85 -2.67
C ASN A 92 1.65 5.37 -2.30
N MET A 93 2.10 4.52 -3.21
CA MET A 93 2.20 3.09 -2.90
C MET A 93 3.26 2.80 -1.86
N ARG A 94 4.38 3.53 -1.90
CA ARG A 94 5.41 3.40 -0.88
C ARG A 94 4.84 3.69 0.50
N GLU A 95 4.07 4.75 0.60
CA GLU A 95 3.44 5.11 1.87
C GLU A 95 2.39 4.10 2.28
N ALA A 96 1.63 3.60 1.31
CA ALA A 96 0.62 2.58 1.60
C ALA A 96 1.26 1.30 2.14
N ILE A 97 2.37 0.88 1.54
CA ILE A 97 3.06 -0.32 2.00
C ILE A 97 3.58 -0.14 3.41
N ALA A 98 4.23 0.99 3.67
CA ALA A 98 4.76 1.25 5.01
C ALA A 98 3.64 1.22 6.05
N PHE A 99 2.53 1.86 5.74
CA PHE A 99 1.38 1.89 6.62
C PHE A 99 0.78 0.49 6.80
N HIS A 100 0.70 -0.27 5.71
CA HIS A 100 0.15 -1.62 5.74
C HIS A 100 1.00 -2.53 6.62
N LEU A 101 2.32 -2.47 6.48
CA LEU A 101 3.20 -3.29 7.29
C LEU A 101 3.11 -2.93 8.77
N ASP A 102 3.04 -1.64 9.07
CA ASP A 102 2.85 -1.20 10.44
C ASP A 102 1.54 -1.74 11.01
N GLY A 103 0.47 -1.69 10.22
CA GLY A 103 -0.81 -2.20 10.65
C GLY A 103 -0.80 -3.69 10.92
N LEU A 104 -0.14 -4.46 10.05
CA LEU A 104 -0.02 -5.89 10.27
C LEU A 104 0.69 -6.19 11.59
N ARG A 105 1.76 -5.45 11.88
CA ARG A 105 2.49 -5.64 13.14
C ARG A 105 1.61 -5.32 14.34
N GLN A 106 0.85 -4.23 14.24
CA GLN A 106 -0.02 -3.82 15.34
C GLN A 106 -1.14 -4.83 15.60
N GLU A 107 -1.60 -5.51 14.54
CA GLU A 107 -2.64 -6.52 14.69
C GLU A 107 -2.07 -7.88 15.02
N GLY A 108 -0.76 -8.00 15.18
CA GLY A 108 -0.14 -9.28 15.48
C GLY A 108 -0.16 -10.25 14.32
N GLN A 109 -0.33 -9.76 13.11
CA GLN A 109 -0.34 -10.62 11.93
C GLN A 109 1.04 -10.71 11.32
N ALA A 110 1.30 -11.84 10.65
CA ALA A 110 2.59 -12.05 10.02
C ALA A 110 2.79 -11.07 8.87
N VAL A 111 4.01 -10.56 8.76
CA VAL A 111 4.39 -9.68 7.66
C VAL A 111 4.90 -10.55 6.53
N PRO A 112 4.22 -10.53 5.37
CA PRO A 112 4.68 -11.35 4.25
C PRO A 112 6.05 -10.95 3.76
N GLU A 113 6.85 -11.94 3.35
CA GLU A 113 8.13 -11.68 2.76
C GLU A 113 7.97 -11.40 1.27
N PRO A 114 8.78 -10.50 0.72
CA PRO A 114 8.70 -10.24 -0.72
C PRO A 114 9.25 -11.44 -1.50
N GLN A 115 8.40 -12.01 -2.33
CA GLN A 115 8.75 -13.18 -3.13
C GLN A 115 8.59 -12.93 -4.63
N THR A 116 7.70 -12.03 -4.99
CA THR A 116 7.35 -11.78 -6.37
C THR A 116 8.40 -10.89 -7.03
N TYR A 117 8.78 -11.23 -8.22
CA TYR A 117 9.65 -10.40 -9.04
C TYR A 117 9.07 -10.29 -10.45
N SER A 118 9.54 -9.31 -11.19
CA SER A 118 9.01 -9.04 -12.53
C SER A 118 9.99 -9.47 -13.59
N ALA A 119 9.44 -9.81 -14.75
CA ALA A 119 10.24 -10.13 -15.92
C ALA A 119 9.49 -9.68 -17.16
N TYR A 120 10.25 -9.33 -18.18
CA TYR A 120 9.69 -9.00 -19.49
C TYR A 120 10.05 -10.10 -20.45
N VAL A 121 9.09 -10.47 -21.27
CA VAL A 121 9.30 -11.49 -22.30
C VAL A 121 9.13 -10.82 -23.65
N GLU A 122 10.14 -10.94 -24.49
CA GLU A 122 10.06 -10.36 -25.84
C GLU A 122 9.43 -11.35 -26.78
N LEU A 123 8.46 -10.87 -27.51
CA LEU A 123 7.77 -11.69 -28.49
C LEU A 123 7.84 -10.99 -29.85
N PRO A 124 7.98 -11.75 -30.93
CA PRO A 124 7.91 -11.13 -32.25
C PRO A 124 6.51 -10.58 -32.48
N ALA A 125 6.45 -9.36 -32.94
CA ALA A 125 5.17 -8.70 -33.16
C ALA A 125 4.68 -8.93 -34.59
#